data_0e7aaf516a16b251f95a84b7bae7411c
#
_entry.id   0e7aaf516a16b251f95a84b7bae7411c
#
_cell.length_a   1.000
_cell.length_b   1.000
_cell.length_c   1.000
_cell.angle_alpha   90.00
_cell.angle_beta   90.00
_cell.angle_gamma   90.00
#
_symmetry.space_group_name_H-M   'P 1'
#
loop_
_entity.id
_entity.type
_entity.pdbx_description
1 polymer ?
#
loop_
_entity_poly.entity_id
_entity_poly.type
_entity_poly.pdbx_seq_one_letter_code
_entity_poly.pdbx_strand_id
1 'polypeptide(L)'
;MKLMHISDLHIGKKLFETSMLEDQRYILNRILDLLDDERPDAVLIAGDVYDRANPTADAMELLDEFLNALAQRGVCTMIISGNHDSPERLAYARRFLENRNIHISPVYNGHIEPIALSDAYGEVCFWLMPYVHPDSVGGFFADQTIRNAQDAAQAVIGEMRVDPNKRNVILSHQFIIGGMTSDSERRNIGTLENVDAALYDAFVVTMGDEARLEGMKLVRELRAA
;
A
#
# COMPACT_ATOMS: atom_id res chain seq x y z
N MET A 1 1.82 16.83 8.54
CA MET A 1 2.39 15.99 7.47
C MET A 1 1.42 15.92 6.31
N LYS A 2 1.90 16.07 5.07
CA LYS A 2 1.09 15.97 3.86
C LYS A 2 1.49 14.70 3.12
N LEU A 3 0.53 13.85 2.80
CA LEU A 3 0.77 12.55 2.18
C LEU A 3 0.11 12.53 0.79
N MET A 4 0.79 11.97 -0.19
CA MET A 4 0.20 11.62 -1.48
C MET A 4 -0.04 10.10 -1.47
N HIS A 5 -1.30 9.69 -1.63
CA HIS A 5 -1.68 8.28 -1.68
C HIS A 5 -2.12 7.91 -3.09
N ILE A 6 -1.55 6.84 -3.59
CA ILE A 6 -1.91 6.20 -4.87
C ILE A 6 -1.97 4.69 -4.66
N SER A 7 -2.75 3.99 -5.47
CA SER A 7 -2.86 2.53 -5.46
C SER A 7 -3.27 2.03 -6.84
N ASP A 8 -3.25 0.71 -7.03
CA ASP A 8 -3.82 0.05 -8.20
C ASP A 8 -3.24 0.57 -9.53
N LEU A 9 -1.92 0.70 -9.56
CA LEU A 9 -1.21 1.17 -10.76
C LEU A 9 -1.33 0.16 -11.91
N HIS A 10 -1.42 -1.13 -11.59
CA HIS A 10 -1.54 -2.24 -12.53
C HIS A 10 -0.60 -2.08 -13.74
N ILE A 11 0.68 -1.73 -13.50
CA ILE A 11 1.66 -1.49 -14.56
C ILE A 11 1.79 -2.75 -15.42
N GLY A 12 1.68 -2.57 -16.74
CA GLY A 12 1.68 -3.66 -17.72
C GLY A 12 0.30 -4.20 -18.06
N LYS A 13 -0.78 -3.51 -17.63
CA LYS A 13 -2.16 -3.85 -17.97
C LYS A 13 -2.38 -3.82 -19.47
N LYS A 14 -3.20 -4.77 -19.94
CA LYS A 14 -3.70 -4.79 -21.31
C LYS A 14 -5.21 -4.64 -21.29
N LEU A 15 -5.72 -3.84 -22.21
CA LEU A 15 -7.14 -3.77 -22.51
C LEU A 15 -7.37 -4.55 -23.80
N PHE A 16 -7.98 -5.73 -23.70
CA PHE A 16 -8.00 -6.74 -24.76
C PHE A 16 -6.54 -7.08 -25.14
N GLU A 17 -6.16 -6.90 -26.40
CA GLU A 17 -4.79 -7.14 -26.90
C GLU A 17 -3.89 -5.88 -26.91
N THR A 18 -4.44 -4.72 -26.53
CA THR A 18 -3.74 -3.44 -26.56
C THR A 18 -3.01 -3.20 -25.24
N SER A 19 -1.71 -2.93 -25.32
CA SER A 19 -0.90 -2.54 -24.17
C SER A 19 -1.28 -1.12 -23.70
N MET A 20 -1.43 -0.93 -22.39
CA MET A 20 -1.71 0.36 -21.77
C MET A 20 -0.44 1.07 -21.27
N LEU A 21 0.76 0.53 -21.56
CA LEU A 21 2.02 1.05 -21.00
C LEU A 21 2.26 2.52 -21.30
N GLU A 22 1.94 2.99 -22.51
CA GLU A 22 2.12 4.41 -22.87
C GLU A 22 1.15 5.32 -22.12
N ASP A 23 -0.10 4.90 -21.94
CA ASP A 23 -1.08 5.63 -21.13
C ASP A 23 -0.65 5.64 -19.65
N GLN A 24 -0.13 4.51 -19.16
CA GLN A 24 0.39 4.39 -17.80
C GLN A 24 1.62 5.27 -17.59
N ARG A 25 2.55 5.31 -18.55
CA ARG A 25 3.70 6.23 -18.56
C ARG A 25 3.23 7.69 -18.48
N TYR A 26 2.23 8.05 -19.27
CA TYR A 26 1.66 9.39 -19.25
C TYR A 26 1.08 9.73 -17.87
N ILE A 27 0.30 8.83 -17.27
CA ILE A 27 -0.31 9.06 -15.95
C ILE A 27 0.76 9.13 -14.85
N LEU A 28 1.77 8.26 -14.86
CA LEU A 28 2.88 8.31 -13.89
C LEU A 28 3.64 9.65 -13.97
N ASN A 29 3.87 10.16 -15.17
CA ASN A 29 4.47 11.50 -15.35
C ASN A 29 3.56 12.61 -14.78
N ARG A 30 2.22 12.52 -14.98
CA ARG A 30 1.29 13.47 -14.37
C ARG A 30 1.27 13.40 -12.84
N ILE A 31 1.49 12.20 -12.26
CA ILE A 31 1.65 12.04 -10.81
C ILE A 31 2.94 12.74 -10.35
N LEU A 32 4.03 12.64 -11.11
CA LEU A 32 5.29 13.34 -10.80
C LEU A 32 5.13 14.86 -10.88
N ASP A 33 4.39 15.39 -11.87
CA ASP A 33 4.07 16.82 -11.95
C ASP A 33 3.29 17.28 -10.71
N LEU A 34 2.24 16.52 -10.32
CA LEU A 34 1.46 16.80 -9.11
C LEU A 34 2.32 16.76 -7.84
N LEU A 35 3.28 15.83 -7.79
CA LEU A 35 4.20 15.74 -6.66
C LEU A 35 5.10 16.98 -6.57
N ASP A 36 5.56 17.51 -7.69
CA ASP A 36 6.37 18.72 -7.74
C ASP A 36 5.57 19.97 -7.32
N ASP A 37 4.27 20.04 -7.66
CA ASP A 37 3.37 21.12 -7.28
C ASP A 37 2.95 21.01 -5.80
N GLU A 38 2.54 19.85 -5.36
CA GLU A 38 1.95 19.61 -4.04
C GLU A 38 2.98 19.42 -2.92
N ARG A 39 4.19 18.98 -3.25
CA ARG A 39 5.33 18.74 -2.35
C ARG A 39 4.93 17.98 -1.08
N PRO A 40 4.43 16.75 -1.21
CA PRO A 40 4.09 15.95 -0.04
C PRO A 40 5.34 15.55 0.75
N ASP A 41 5.16 15.30 2.04
CA ASP A 41 6.21 14.77 2.91
C ASP A 41 6.50 13.30 2.59
N ALA A 42 5.50 12.54 2.13
CA ALA A 42 5.67 11.16 1.68
C ALA A 42 4.67 10.78 0.58
N VAL A 43 5.06 9.79 -0.24
CA VAL A 43 4.21 9.11 -1.22
C VAL A 43 3.93 7.70 -0.72
N LEU A 44 2.66 7.31 -0.71
CA LEU A 44 2.18 6.00 -0.28
C LEU A 44 1.61 5.27 -1.50
N ILE A 45 2.16 4.09 -1.83
CA ILE A 45 1.69 3.24 -2.92
C ILE A 45 1.10 1.97 -2.31
N ALA A 46 -0.23 1.92 -2.26
CA ALA A 46 -0.95 0.93 -1.47
C ALA A 46 -1.38 -0.29 -2.30
N GLY A 47 -0.43 -0.99 -2.88
CA GLY A 47 -0.63 -2.29 -3.54
C GLY A 47 -1.02 -2.22 -5.00
N ASP A 48 -1.05 -3.39 -5.62
CA ASP A 48 -1.30 -3.65 -7.04
C ASP A 48 -0.47 -2.77 -7.96
N VAL A 49 0.84 -2.79 -7.68
CA VAL A 49 1.83 -2.05 -8.47
C VAL A 49 1.91 -2.60 -9.88
N TYR A 50 1.99 -3.92 -10.02
CA TYR A 50 1.94 -4.61 -11.29
C TYR A 50 0.57 -5.23 -11.57
N ASP A 51 0.19 -5.35 -12.85
CA ASP A 51 -1.03 -6.04 -13.26
C ASP A 51 -0.99 -7.56 -13.02
N ARG A 52 0.21 -8.13 -12.86
CA ARG A 52 0.43 -9.56 -12.70
C ARG A 52 1.66 -9.86 -11.85
N ALA A 53 1.61 -10.93 -11.10
CA ALA A 53 2.73 -11.43 -10.30
C ALA A 53 4.01 -11.72 -11.11
N ASN A 54 3.89 -11.91 -12.43
CA ASN A 54 5.02 -12.04 -13.36
C ASN A 54 4.97 -10.91 -14.41
N PRO A 55 5.45 -9.71 -14.09
CA PRO A 55 5.42 -8.56 -14.98
C PRO A 55 6.33 -8.76 -16.21
N THR A 56 6.00 -8.09 -17.31
CA THR A 56 6.86 -8.04 -18.49
C THR A 56 8.09 -7.15 -18.23
N ALA A 57 9.14 -7.32 -19.04
CA ALA A 57 10.32 -6.47 -18.94
C ALA A 57 9.98 -4.98 -19.10
N ASP A 58 9.12 -4.64 -20.07
CA ASP A 58 8.69 -3.24 -20.30
C ASP A 58 7.92 -2.67 -19.09
N ALA A 59 7.12 -3.50 -18.41
CA ALA A 59 6.43 -3.08 -17.18
C ALA A 59 7.42 -2.84 -16.03
N MET A 60 8.45 -3.67 -15.92
CA MET A 60 9.51 -3.49 -14.92
C MET A 60 10.32 -2.22 -15.21
N GLU A 61 10.64 -1.96 -16.47
CA GLU A 61 11.33 -0.74 -16.90
C GLU A 61 10.54 0.51 -16.56
N LEU A 62 9.22 0.51 -16.84
CA LEU A 62 8.35 1.64 -16.51
C LEU A 62 8.29 1.90 -14.99
N LEU A 63 8.23 0.86 -14.16
CA LEU A 63 8.29 1.04 -12.70
C LEU A 63 9.67 1.58 -12.28
N ASP A 64 10.76 1.05 -12.82
CA ASP A 64 12.12 1.51 -12.53
C ASP A 64 12.28 3.01 -12.85
N GLU A 65 11.82 3.46 -14.01
CA GLU A 65 11.79 4.88 -14.38
C GLU A 65 11.04 5.73 -13.35
N PHE A 66 9.87 5.27 -12.93
CA PHE A 66 9.05 5.99 -11.95
C PHE A 66 9.73 6.05 -10.58
N LEU A 67 10.27 4.92 -10.08
CA LEU A 67 10.99 4.88 -8.81
C LEU A 67 12.26 5.75 -8.83
N ASN A 68 13.00 5.76 -9.94
CA ASN A 68 14.14 6.64 -10.11
C ASN A 68 13.74 8.11 -10.06
N ALA A 69 12.62 8.48 -10.68
CA ALA A 69 12.11 9.85 -10.65
C ALA A 69 11.68 10.29 -9.24
N LEU A 70 11.09 9.39 -8.44
CA LEU A 70 10.77 9.61 -7.03
C LEU A 70 12.05 9.77 -6.19
N ALA A 71 13.03 8.88 -6.39
CA ALA A 71 14.32 8.93 -5.69
C ALA A 71 15.10 10.23 -5.96
N GLN A 72 15.06 10.75 -7.20
CA GLN A 72 15.70 12.02 -7.56
C GLN A 72 15.07 13.23 -6.85
N ARG A 73 13.77 13.15 -6.52
CA ARG A 73 13.06 14.17 -5.75
C ARG A 73 13.32 14.07 -4.24
N GLY A 74 13.91 12.96 -3.79
CA GLY A 74 14.23 12.72 -2.38
C GLY A 74 12.98 12.53 -1.49
N VAL A 75 11.79 12.39 -2.08
CA VAL A 75 10.56 12.19 -1.31
C VAL A 75 10.53 10.78 -0.71
N CYS A 76 10.14 10.69 0.56
CA CYS A 76 9.95 9.40 1.21
C CYS A 76 8.82 8.65 0.49
N THR A 77 9.12 7.46 -0.03
CA THR A 77 8.14 6.65 -0.76
C THR A 77 7.97 5.31 -0.05
N MET A 78 6.74 4.95 0.26
CA MET A 78 6.39 3.70 0.94
C MET A 78 5.48 2.88 0.04
N ILE A 79 5.82 1.61 -0.16
CA ILE A 79 5.15 0.73 -1.12
C ILE A 79 4.80 -0.58 -0.45
N ILE A 80 3.58 -1.06 -0.63
CA ILE A 80 3.19 -2.42 -0.27
C ILE A 80 2.82 -3.22 -1.52
N SER A 81 2.88 -4.55 -1.44
CA SER A 81 2.32 -5.42 -2.46
C SER A 81 0.83 -5.60 -2.27
N GLY A 82 0.09 -5.62 -3.40
CA GLY A 82 -1.31 -6.01 -3.46
C GLY A 82 -1.49 -7.49 -3.82
N ASN A 83 -2.72 -7.88 -4.15
CA ASN A 83 -3.06 -9.26 -4.49
C ASN A 83 -2.63 -9.67 -5.92
N HIS A 84 -2.39 -8.72 -6.81
CA HIS A 84 -1.84 -8.97 -8.14
C HIS A 84 -0.31 -9.07 -8.15
N ASP A 85 0.36 -8.51 -7.16
CA ASP A 85 1.82 -8.50 -7.08
C ASP A 85 2.41 -9.84 -6.61
N SER A 86 3.67 -10.12 -7.01
CA SER A 86 4.54 -11.03 -6.26
C SER A 86 5.31 -10.23 -5.23
N PRO A 87 5.08 -10.41 -3.92
CA PRO A 87 5.80 -9.68 -2.89
C PRO A 87 7.32 -9.92 -2.96
N GLU A 88 7.77 -11.11 -3.37
CA GLU A 88 9.19 -11.44 -3.55
C GLU A 88 9.84 -10.61 -4.67
N ARG A 89 9.12 -10.43 -5.78
CA ARG A 89 9.63 -9.68 -6.95
C ARG A 89 9.59 -8.18 -6.67
N LEU A 90 8.50 -7.69 -6.07
CA LEU A 90 8.37 -6.28 -5.73
C LEU A 90 9.40 -5.88 -4.67
N ALA A 91 9.63 -6.71 -3.66
CA ALA A 91 10.63 -6.47 -2.62
C ALA A 91 12.08 -6.77 -3.06
N TYR A 92 12.29 -7.17 -4.33
CA TYR A 92 13.64 -7.34 -4.86
C TYR A 92 14.42 -6.02 -4.78
N ALA A 93 15.66 -6.09 -4.33
CA ALA A 93 16.53 -4.93 -4.12
C ALA A 93 16.02 -3.87 -3.09
N ARG A 94 14.95 -4.14 -2.28
CA ARG A 94 14.38 -3.19 -1.31
C ARG A 94 15.44 -2.56 -0.40
N ARG A 95 16.42 -3.36 0.11
CA ARG A 95 17.51 -2.87 0.98
C ARG A 95 18.40 -1.83 0.29
N PHE A 96 18.53 -1.90 -1.02
CA PHE A 96 19.26 -0.92 -1.81
C PHE A 96 18.43 0.34 -2.01
N LEU A 97 17.13 0.20 -2.23
CA LEU A 97 16.17 1.29 -2.43
C LEU A 97 15.94 2.10 -1.14
N GLU A 98 16.04 1.46 0.04
CA GLU A 98 15.98 2.14 1.34
C GLU A 98 16.99 3.28 1.46
N ASN A 99 18.19 3.12 0.89
CA ASN A 99 19.21 4.19 0.83
C ASN A 99 18.81 5.37 -0.07
N ARG A 100 17.74 5.23 -0.83
CA ARG A 100 17.13 6.25 -1.69
C ARG A 100 15.78 6.74 -1.17
N ASN A 101 15.51 6.48 0.11
CA ASN A 101 14.26 6.85 0.77
C ASN A 101 13.01 6.19 0.17
N ILE A 102 13.19 5.00 -0.45
CA ILE A 102 12.11 4.17 -0.98
C ILE A 102 12.03 2.90 -0.14
N HIS A 103 10.92 2.74 0.55
CA HIS A 103 10.65 1.65 1.47
C HIS A 103 9.59 0.73 0.88
N ILE A 104 9.96 -0.50 0.59
CA ILE A 104 9.03 -1.52 0.08
C ILE A 104 8.80 -2.55 1.18
N SER A 105 7.53 -2.88 1.46
CA SER A 105 7.21 -3.95 2.40
C SER A 105 7.91 -5.24 2.02
N PRO A 106 8.53 -5.94 2.97
CA PRO A 106 9.08 -7.27 2.72
C PRO A 106 7.94 -8.27 2.46
N VAL A 107 8.29 -9.45 1.94
CA VAL A 107 7.43 -10.63 2.12
C VAL A 107 7.15 -10.78 3.61
N TYR A 108 5.89 -11.03 3.98
CA TYR A 108 5.53 -11.18 5.39
C TYR A 108 6.38 -12.31 6.03
N ASN A 109 6.98 -12.01 7.15
CA ASN A 109 7.92 -12.90 7.84
C ASN A 109 7.61 -13.06 9.34
N GLY A 110 6.34 -12.81 9.72
CA GLY A 110 5.84 -12.97 11.08
C GLY A 110 5.71 -11.65 11.86
N HIS A 111 6.26 -10.54 11.38
CA HIS A 111 6.14 -9.24 12.04
C HIS A 111 6.20 -8.07 11.03
N ILE A 112 5.68 -6.92 11.43
CA ILE A 112 5.79 -5.66 10.70
C ILE A 112 6.32 -4.60 11.66
N GLU A 113 7.44 -3.97 11.29
CA GLU A 113 8.00 -2.84 12.02
C GLU A 113 7.58 -1.52 11.36
N PRO A 114 7.23 -0.49 12.15
CA PRO A 114 6.82 0.79 11.58
C PRO A 114 8.02 1.59 11.06
N ILE A 115 7.77 2.39 10.02
CA ILE A 115 8.67 3.43 9.57
C ILE A 115 8.23 4.73 10.22
N ALA A 116 9.12 5.41 10.94
CA ALA A 116 8.80 6.64 11.63
C ALA A 116 9.24 7.87 10.83
N LEU A 117 8.31 8.78 10.59
CA LEU A 117 8.59 10.14 10.11
C LEU A 117 8.16 11.15 11.16
N SER A 118 8.74 12.33 11.16
CA SER A 118 8.39 13.40 12.11
C SER A 118 7.99 14.67 11.39
N ASP A 119 7.03 15.38 11.96
CA ASP A 119 6.65 16.72 11.56
C ASP A 119 6.60 17.67 12.77
N ALA A 120 6.09 18.88 12.60
CA ALA A 120 5.96 19.88 13.66
C ALA A 120 5.09 19.43 14.85
N TYR A 121 4.28 18.38 14.68
CA TYR A 121 3.37 17.84 15.70
C TYR A 121 3.86 16.52 16.32
N GLY A 122 5.07 16.07 15.98
CA GLY A 122 5.69 14.87 16.50
C GLY A 122 5.82 13.73 15.50
N GLU A 123 5.98 12.52 16.00
CA GLU A 123 6.21 11.31 15.21
C GLU A 123 4.91 10.73 14.61
N VAL A 124 5.01 10.20 13.40
CA VAL A 124 3.99 9.41 12.72
C VAL A 124 4.62 8.05 12.37
N CYS A 125 4.01 6.98 12.81
CA CYS A 125 4.42 5.60 12.56
C CYS A 125 3.66 5.05 11.35
N PHE A 126 4.36 4.65 10.30
CA PHE A 126 3.78 4.04 9.10
C PHE A 126 3.99 2.54 9.13
N TRP A 127 2.90 1.78 9.06
CA TRP A 127 2.86 0.33 9.10
C TRP A 127 2.56 -0.19 7.69
N LEU A 128 3.54 -0.84 7.07
CA LEU A 128 3.44 -1.31 5.69
C LEU A 128 2.97 -2.77 5.67
N MET A 129 1.65 -2.96 5.69
CA MET A 129 1.03 -4.28 5.66
C MET A 129 0.80 -4.71 4.20
N PRO A 130 1.60 -5.65 3.64
CA PRO A 130 1.36 -6.19 2.32
C PRO A 130 0.01 -6.91 2.27
N TYR A 131 -0.50 -7.21 1.08
CA TYR A 131 -1.64 -8.10 0.96
C TYR A 131 -1.35 -9.43 1.66
N VAL A 132 -2.24 -9.84 2.57
CA VAL A 132 -2.10 -11.08 3.33
C VAL A 132 -3.25 -12.03 3.03
N HIS A 133 -2.89 -13.28 2.77
CA HIS A 133 -3.82 -14.38 2.55
C HIS A 133 -3.57 -15.46 3.62
N PRO A 134 -4.58 -16.25 4.05
CA PRO A 134 -4.40 -17.30 5.05
C PRO A 134 -3.19 -18.19 4.79
N ASP A 135 -2.97 -18.60 3.54
CA ASP A 135 -1.86 -19.47 3.16
C ASP A 135 -0.48 -18.83 3.33
N SER A 136 -0.40 -17.49 3.21
CA SER A 136 0.86 -16.75 3.33
C SER A 136 1.26 -16.47 4.77
N VAL A 137 0.30 -16.44 5.69
CA VAL A 137 0.56 -16.03 7.08
C VAL A 137 0.35 -17.16 8.11
N GLY A 138 -0.47 -18.16 7.80
CA GLY A 138 -0.85 -19.21 8.75
C GLY A 138 0.33 -19.94 9.39
N GLY A 139 1.43 -20.11 8.65
CA GLY A 139 2.65 -20.73 9.18
C GLY A 139 3.35 -19.98 10.31
N PHE A 140 3.05 -18.69 10.50
CA PHE A 140 3.62 -17.87 11.57
C PHE A 140 2.79 -17.88 12.86
N PHE A 141 1.56 -18.42 12.81
CA PHE A 141 0.60 -18.39 13.92
C PHE A 141 0.17 -19.81 14.33
N ALA A 142 1.11 -20.60 14.82
CA ALA A 142 0.89 -22.02 15.14
C ALA A 142 -0.26 -22.28 16.14
N ASP A 143 -0.51 -21.33 17.04
CA ASP A 143 -1.55 -21.42 18.07
C ASP A 143 -2.90 -20.82 17.63
N GLN A 144 -3.00 -20.33 16.41
CA GLN A 144 -4.21 -19.73 15.84
C GLN A 144 -4.69 -20.50 14.62
N THR A 145 -5.99 -20.52 14.42
CA THR A 145 -6.58 -21.10 13.21
C THR A 145 -6.92 -19.98 12.22
N ILE A 146 -6.14 -19.86 11.17
CA ILE A 146 -6.32 -18.85 10.12
C ILE A 146 -7.10 -19.50 8.95
N ARG A 147 -8.36 -19.09 8.74
CA ARG A 147 -9.28 -19.71 7.75
C ARG A 147 -9.65 -18.78 6.60
N ASN A 148 -9.58 -17.49 6.81
CA ASN A 148 -10.05 -16.46 5.89
C ASN A 148 -9.20 -15.19 6.02
N ALA A 149 -9.45 -14.18 5.18
CA ALA A 149 -8.72 -12.91 5.18
C ALA A 149 -8.89 -12.13 6.49
N GLN A 150 -10.06 -12.19 7.12
CA GLN A 150 -10.30 -11.57 8.44
C GLN A 150 -9.38 -12.16 9.51
N ASP A 151 -9.29 -13.50 9.62
CA ASP A 151 -8.42 -14.16 10.57
C ASP A 151 -6.95 -13.81 10.30
N ALA A 152 -6.55 -13.78 9.02
CA ALA A 152 -5.20 -13.44 8.60
C ALA A 152 -4.83 -11.99 8.97
N ALA A 153 -5.67 -11.03 8.61
CA ALA A 153 -5.45 -9.62 8.93
C ALA A 153 -5.45 -9.38 10.45
N GLN A 154 -6.37 -10.01 11.19
CA GLN A 154 -6.44 -9.91 12.65
C GLN A 154 -5.16 -10.45 13.32
N ALA A 155 -4.65 -11.59 12.86
CA ALA A 155 -3.43 -12.16 13.40
C ALA A 155 -2.22 -11.26 13.13
N VAL A 156 -2.09 -10.72 11.90
CA VAL A 156 -0.99 -9.83 11.53
C VAL A 156 -1.05 -8.51 12.30
N ILE A 157 -2.23 -7.87 12.38
CA ILE A 157 -2.41 -6.60 13.12
C ILE A 157 -2.21 -6.82 14.61
N GLY A 158 -2.62 -7.96 15.14
CA GLY A 158 -2.43 -8.32 16.56
C GLY A 158 -0.96 -8.41 16.99
N GLU A 159 -0.05 -8.73 16.07
CA GLU A 159 1.41 -8.73 16.33
C GLU A 159 2.05 -7.34 16.22
N MET A 160 1.36 -6.38 15.62
CA MET A 160 1.86 -5.00 15.56
C MET A 160 1.81 -4.37 16.95
N ARG A 161 2.94 -3.92 17.45
CA ARG A 161 3.04 -3.24 18.76
C ARG A 161 2.70 -1.76 18.60
N VAL A 162 1.44 -1.49 18.29
CA VAL A 162 0.94 -0.13 18.07
C VAL A 162 0.90 0.66 19.37
N ASP A 163 1.60 1.79 19.44
CA ASP A 163 1.48 2.73 20.56
C ASP A 163 0.29 3.67 20.30
N PRO A 164 -0.80 3.58 21.08
CA PRO A 164 -1.99 4.40 20.89
C PRO A 164 -1.77 5.90 21.17
N ASN A 165 -0.63 6.27 21.80
CA ASN A 165 -0.28 7.67 22.04
C ASN A 165 0.45 8.29 20.85
N LYS A 166 0.78 7.53 19.81
CA LYS A 166 1.40 7.99 18.58
C LYS A 166 0.38 8.08 17.46
N ARG A 167 0.69 8.87 16.46
CA ARG A 167 -0.09 8.89 15.21
C ARG A 167 0.34 7.68 14.37
N ASN A 168 -0.59 6.77 14.12
CA ASN A 168 -0.34 5.54 13.39
C ASN A 168 -1.08 5.56 12.05
N VAL A 169 -0.36 5.32 10.98
CA VAL A 169 -0.89 5.19 9.62
C VAL A 169 -0.60 3.77 9.14
N ILE A 170 -1.60 3.06 8.66
CA ILE A 170 -1.40 1.75 8.05
C ILE A 170 -1.68 1.81 6.55
N LEU A 171 -0.74 1.29 5.76
CA LEU A 171 -0.98 0.95 4.37
C LEU A 171 -1.48 -0.49 4.32
N SER A 172 -2.61 -0.71 3.68
CA SER A 172 -3.20 -2.04 3.53
C SER A 172 -3.84 -2.18 2.15
N HIS A 173 -3.86 -3.39 1.62
CA HIS A 173 -4.51 -3.72 0.35
C HIS A 173 -5.38 -4.95 0.54
N GLN A 174 -6.42 -4.81 1.37
CA GLN A 174 -7.38 -5.87 1.71
C GLN A 174 -8.78 -5.46 1.27
N PHE A 175 -9.64 -6.43 1.01
CA PHE A 175 -11.05 -6.18 0.72
C PHE A 175 -11.79 -5.83 2.01
N ILE A 176 -12.03 -4.54 2.25
CA ILE A 176 -12.62 -4.04 3.49
C ILE A 176 -14.13 -3.90 3.36
N ILE A 177 -14.88 -4.50 4.29
CA ILE A 177 -16.32 -4.31 4.42
C ILE A 177 -16.61 -3.27 5.52
N GLY A 178 -17.67 -2.48 5.29
CA GLY A 178 -18.05 -1.36 6.20
C GLY A 178 -17.49 -0.01 5.77
N GLY A 179 -16.64 0.03 4.72
CA GLY A 179 -16.22 1.25 4.05
C GLY A 179 -17.27 1.74 3.02
N MET A 180 -17.04 2.92 2.42
CA MET A 180 -17.85 3.42 1.31
C MET A 180 -17.36 2.80 0.00
N THR A 181 -18.26 2.14 -0.73
CA THR A 181 -17.96 1.56 -2.04
C THR A 181 -17.92 2.62 -3.14
N SER A 182 -17.01 2.51 -4.10
CA SER A 182 -17.00 3.35 -5.31
C SER A 182 -17.88 2.75 -6.42
N ASP A 183 -18.31 3.59 -7.38
CA ASP A 183 -19.14 3.15 -8.51
C ASP A 183 -18.42 2.18 -9.47
N SER A 184 -17.09 2.09 -9.38
CA SER A 184 -16.25 1.20 -10.20
C SER A 184 -16.01 -0.17 -9.57
N GLU A 185 -16.40 -0.38 -8.32
CA GLU A 185 -16.18 -1.63 -7.62
C GLU A 185 -17.17 -2.71 -8.05
N ARG A 186 -16.64 -3.88 -8.41
CA ARG A 186 -17.43 -5.09 -8.46
C ARG A 186 -17.60 -5.61 -7.03
N ARG A 187 -18.85 -5.67 -6.55
CA ARG A 187 -19.14 -6.33 -5.27
C ARG A 187 -18.56 -7.73 -5.28
N ASN A 188 -17.57 -7.95 -4.45
CA ASN A 188 -17.05 -9.27 -4.21
C ASN A 188 -18.11 -10.07 -3.45
N ILE A 189 -18.69 -11.11 -4.08
CA ILE A 189 -19.80 -11.90 -3.51
C ILE A 189 -19.27 -12.97 -2.54
N GLY A 190 -17.93 -13.05 -2.33
CA GLY A 190 -17.28 -14.03 -1.47
C GLY A 190 -17.02 -13.48 -0.08
N THR A 191 -17.56 -14.11 0.96
CA THR A 191 -17.35 -13.73 2.38
C THR A 191 -15.97 -14.10 2.93
N LEU A 192 -15.15 -14.87 2.21
CA LEU A 192 -13.87 -15.40 2.69
C LEU A 192 -12.70 -14.41 2.55
N GLU A 193 -12.84 -13.43 1.67
CA GLU A 193 -11.77 -12.44 1.38
C GLU A 193 -11.98 -11.09 2.09
N ASN A 194 -13.13 -10.91 2.74
CA ASN A 194 -13.50 -9.65 3.36
C ASN A 194 -12.89 -9.48 4.75
N VAL A 195 -12.47 -8.26 5.06
CA VAL A 195 -11.92 -7.82 6.34
C VAL A 195 -12.80 -6.71 6.92
N ASP A 196 -13.13 -6.77 8.22
CA ASP A 196 -13.93 -5.75 8.89
C ASP A 196 -13.11 -4.47 9.11
N ALA A 197 -13.65 -3.33 8.75
CA ALA A 197 -13.04 -2.01 8.95
C ALA A 197 -12.68 -1.74 10.42
N ALA A 198 -13.46 -2.26 11.39
CA ALA A 198 -13.19 -2.10 12.82
C ALA A 198 -11.81 -2.65 13.25
N LEU A 199 -11.20 -3.53 12.47
CA LEU A 199 -9.86 -4.04 12.74
C LEU A 199 -8.78 -2.95 12.68
N TYR A 200 -9.09 -1.86 11.99
CA TYR A 200 -8.16 -0.76 11.73
C TYR A 200 -8.38 0.47 12.63
N ASP A 201 -9.24 0.40 13.64
CA ASP A 201 -9.61 1.55 14.50
C ASP A 201 -8.43 2.25 15.17
N ALA A 202 -7.31 1.54 15.40
CA ALA A 202 -6.08 2.12 15.97
C ALA A 202 -5.23 2.92 14.95
N PHE A 203 -5.65 2.99 13.68
CA PHE A 203 -4.87 3.57 12.60
C PHE A 203 -5.66 4.59 11.80
N VAL A 204 -4.92 5.53 11.20
CA VAL A 204 -5.38 6.19 9.98
C VAL A 204 -5.08 5.25 8.82
N VAL A 205 -6.11 4.80 8.13
CA VAL A 205 -5.98 3.77 7.10
C VAL A 205 -5.76 4.41 5.74
N THR A 206 -4.74 3.92 5.00
CA THR A 206 -4.59 4.17 3.57
C THR A 206 -4.70 2.84 2.84
N MET A 207 -5.69 2.70 1.97
CA MET A 207 -6.02 1.46 1.29
C MET A 207 -6.00 1.61 -0.22
N GLY A 208 -5.89 0.49 -0.93
CA GLY A 208 -6.19 0.38 -2.34
C GLY A 208 -7.66 0.70 -2.66
N ASP A 209 -8.11 0.37 -3.84
CA ASP A 209 -9.31 0.86 -4.53
C ASP A 209 -10.61 0.98 -3.74
N GLU A 210 -10.81 0.24 -2.68
CA GLU A 210 -12.09 0.14 -1.97
C GLU A 210 -12.38 1.25 -0.93
N ALA A 211 -11.42 2.17 -0.67
CA ALA A 211 -11.59 3.26 0.31
C ALA A 211 -11.27 4.66 -0.22
N ARG A 212 -11.38 4.87 -1.52
CA ARG A 212 -10.84 6.00 -2.29
C ARG A 212 -11.32 7.41 -1.90
N LEU A 213 -12.48 7.58 -1.26
CA LEU A 213 -13.07 8.89 -0.98
C LEU A 213 -12.79 9.44 0.41
N GLU A 214 -12.55 8.60 1.39
CA GLU A 214 -12.26 9.05 2.76
C GLU A 214 -10.77 9.32 2.99
N GLY A 215 -9.87 8.59 2.35
CA GLY A 215 -8.42 8.81 2.44
C GLY A 215 -8.00 10.26 2.08
N MET A 216 -8.63 10.88 1.07
CA MET A 216 -8.36 12.28 0.73
C MET A 216 -8.92 13.28 1.76
N LYS A 217 -9.99 12.95 2.49
CA LYS A 217 -10.51 13.75 3.61
C LYS A 217 -9.62 13.62 4.85
N LEU A 218 -9.16 12.42 5.16
CA LEU A 218 -8.34 12.11 6.32
C LEU A 218 -6.98 12.80 6.28
N VAL A 219 -6.35 12.93 5.12
CA VAL A 219 -5.11 13.69 4.93
C VAL A 219 -5.26 15.17 5.33
N ARG A 220 -6.48 15.74 5.25
CA ARG A 220 -6.77 17.08 5.77
C ARG A 220 -7.00 17.13 7.28
N GLU A 221 -7.48 16.06 7.89
CA GLU A 221 -7.84 15.99 9.31
C GLU A 221 -6.63 15.67 10.22
N LEU A 222 -5.58 15.02 9.72
CA LEU A 222 -4.30 14.89 10.45
C LEU A 222 -3.63 16.24 10.80
N ARG A 223 -4.16 17.35 10.29
CA ARG A 223 -3.74 18.71 10.67
C ARG A 223 -4.44 19.26 11.91
N ALA A 224 -5.51 18.61 12.37
CA ALA A 224 -6.40 19.13 13.41
C ALA A 224 -6.41 18.31 14.72
N ALA A 225 -5.73 17.17 14.76
CA ALA A 225 -5.52 16.36 15.97
C ALA A 225 -4.10 16.56 16.47
#